data_8be641fcc702b76a10f7b8dbfa58cbe2
#
_entry.id   8be641fcc702b76a10f7b8dbfa58cbe2
#
_cell.length_a   1.000
_cell.length_b   1.000
_cell.length_c   1.000
_cell.angle_alpha   90.00
_cell.angle_beta   90.00
_cell.angle_gamma   90.00
#
_symmetry.space_group_name_H-M   'P 1'
#
loop_
_entity.id
_entity.type
_entity.pdbx_description
1 polymer ?
#
loop_
_entity_poly.entity_id
_entity_poly.type
_entity_poly.pdbx_seq_one_letter_code
_entity_poly.pdbx_strand_id
1 'polypeptide(L)'
;MAGLRKDDPIPTEIKLHQRSHIMEVAFDDGRRFEFSYEFLRVHSPSAEVRGHGVGHEVLQLGKRDVDITRIEPVGNYAIRPIFSDGHDSGLYSWDYLYDLGERRDDLWQTYLLCLAEAGGSRDPADLPPPAPKAGGCGHHH
;
A
#
# COMPACT_ATOMS: atom_id res chain seq x y z
N MET A 1 -18.23 -1.45 4.32
CA MET A 1 -17.46 -0.61 4.03
C MET A 1 -18.03 0.59 3.97
N ALA A 2 -17.37 1.33 4.25
CA ALA A 2 -17.78 2.48 4.17
C ALA A 2 -18.12 2.79 2.90
N GLY A 3 -19.12 2.86 2.56
CA GLY A 3 -19.45 3.28 1.33
C GLY A 3 -19.02 4.65 1.06
N LEU A 4 -18.88 4.95 -0.15
CA LEU A 4 -18.60 6.29 -0.55
C LEU A 4 -19.88 7.09 -0.41
N ARG A 5 -19.76 8.21 0.26
CA ARG A 5 -20.86 9.11 0.38
C ARG A 5 -20.72 10.22 -0.64
N LYS A 6 -21.79 10.97 -0.84
CA LYS A 6 -21.76 11.98 -1.84
C LYS A 6 -20.69 13.01 -1.63
N ASP A 7 -20.39 13.33 -0.39
CA ASP A 7 -19.40 14.36 -0.11
C ASP A 7 -18.03 13.81 0.20
N ASP A 8 -17.82 12.51 0.03
CA ASP A 8 -16.48 11.96 0.17
C ASP A 8 -15.61 12.40 -0.99
N PRO A 9 -14.34 12.71 -0.74
CA PRO A 9 -13.45 13.09 -1.84
C PRO A 9 -13.28 11.95 -2.83
N ILE A 10 -13.20 12.31 -4.10
CA ILE A 10 -12.91 11.34 -5.15
C ILE A 10 -11.75 11.86 -5.98
N PRO A 11 -10.96 10.95 -6.55
CA PRO A 11 -9.83 11.38 -7.36
C PRO A 11 -10.27 12.07 -8.64
N THR A 12 -9.61 13.15 -8.94
CA THR A 12 -9.79 13.83 -10.23
C THR A 12 -8.64 13.47 -11.18
N GLU A 13 -7.53 12.97 -10.65
CA GLU A 13 -6.39 12.64 -11.47
C GLU A 13 -5.52 11.63 -10.77
N ILE A 14 -5.05 10.62 -11.49
CA ILE A 14 -4.09 9.64 -10.98
C ILE A 14 -2.97 9.53 -12.01
N LYS A 15 -1.73 9.73 -11.57
CA LYS A 15 -0.57 9.65 -12.46
C LYS A 15 0.44 8.68 -11.92
N LEU A 16 0.99 7.86 -12.79
CA LEU A 16 2.10 6.97 -12.44
C LEU A 16 3.39 7.61 -12.93
N HIS A 17 4.28 7.93 -12.01
CA HIS A 17 5.60 8.47 -12.35
C HIS A 17 6.59 7.32 -12.33
N GLN A 18 6.79 6.70 -13.48
CA GLN A 18 7.53 5.44 -13.53
C GLN A 18 9.02 5.58 -13.19
N ARG A 19 9.59 6.73 -13.43
CA ARG A 19 10.99 6.92 -13.09
C ARG A 19 11.23 7.02 -11.60
N SER A 20 10.34 7.70 -10.90
CA SER A 20 10.49 7.90 -9.46
C SER A 20 9.72 6.88 -8.66
N HIS A 21 8.94 6.02 -9.31
CA HIS A 21 8.12 4.99 -8.66
C HIS A 21 7.16 5.64 -7.66
N ILE A 22 6.45 6.65 -8.15
CA ILE A 22 5.47 7.38 -7.32
C ILE A 22 4.14 7.44 -8.05
N MET A 23 3.06 7.14 -7.34
CA MET A 23 1.72 7.37 -7.84
C MET A 23 1.18 8.63 -7.19
N GLU A 24 0.80 9.58 -8.03
CA GLU A 24 0.26 10.84 -7.56
C GLU A 24 -1.25 10.82 -7.73
N VAL A 25 -1.98 11.19 -6.68
CA VAL A 25 -3.44 11.19 -6.73
C VAL A 25 -3.93 12.56 -6.28
N ALA A 26 -4.70 13.22 -7.13
CA ALA A 26 -5.34 14.49 -6.80
C ALA A 26 -6.82 14.22 -6.55
N PHE A 27 -7.35 14.81 -5.51
CA PHE A 27 -8.76 14.64 -5.13
C PHE A 27 -9.53 15.91 -5.40
N ASP A 28 -10.84 15.80 -5.49
CA ASP A 28 -11.69 16.92 -5.85
C ASP A 28 -11.84 17.95 -4.73
N ASP A 29 -11.33 17.65 -3.53
CA ASP A 29 -11.29 18.64 -2.45
C ASP A 29 -10.02 19.48 -2.49
N GLY A 30 -9.20 19.32 -3.52
CA GLY A 30 -7.95 20.06 -3.66
C GLY A 30 -6.74 19.39 -3.04
N ARG A 31 -6.91 18.29 -2.33
CA ARG A 31 -5.78 17.58 -1.75
C ARG A 31 -5.06 16.76 -2.83
N ARG A 32 -3.76 16.66 -2.68
CA ARG A 32 -2.95 15.88 -3.60
C ARG A 32 -1.94 15.08 -2.79
N PHE A 33 -1.89 13.79 -3.05
CA PHE A 33 -1.00 12.88 -2.31
C PHE A 33 -0.05 12.19 -3.27
N GLU A 34 1.14 11.87 -2.77
CA GLU A 34 2.11 11.09 -3.51
C GLU A 34 2.45 9.86 -2.71
N PHE A 35 2.37 8.70 -3.34
CA PHE A 35 2.66 7.44 -2.71
C PHE A 35 3.77 6.74 -3.47
N SER A 36 4.81 6.29 -2.77
CA SER A 36 5.77 5.42 -3.45
C SER A 36 5.08 4.10 -3.79
N TYR A 37 5.54 3.45 -4.83
CA TYR A 37 4.99 2.15 -5.19
C TYR A 37 5.21 1.15 -4.06
N GLU A 38 6.36 1.24 -3.40
CA GLU A 38 6.64 0.39 -2.25
C GLU A 38 5.61 0.60 -1.13
N PHE A 39 5.30 1.84 -0.83
CA PHE A 39 4.32 2.16 0.21
C PHE A 39 2.96 1.53 -0.13
N LEU A 40 2.53 1.68 -1.36
CA LEU A 40 1.24 1.11 -1.78
C LEU A 40 1.28 -0.41 -1.70
N ARG A 41 2.40 -1.02 -2.09
CA ARG A 41 2.51 -2.47 -2.07
C ARG A 41 2.45 -3.02 -0.66
N VAL A 42 3.17 -2.41 0.27
CA VAL A 42 3.21 -2.94 1.63
C VAL A 42 1.93 -2.65 2.41
N HIS A 43 1.12 -1.71 1.92
CA HIS A 43 -0.16 -1.39 2.54
C HIS A 43 -1.34 -1.83 1.69
N SER A 44 -1.14 -2.83 0.84
CA SER A 44 -2.20 -3.34 0.01
C SER A 44 -3.37 -3.83 0.87
N PRO A 45 -4.61 -3.52 0.48
CA PRO A 45 -5.76 -4.00 1.23
C PRO A 45 -6.11 -5.45 0.95
N SER A 46 -5.28 -6.14 0.16
CA SER A 46 -5.52 -7.54 -0.17
C SER A 46 -5.38 -8.41 1.07
N ALA A 47 -6.13 -9.49 1.13
CA ALA A 47 -6.02 -10.44 2.22
C ALA A 47 -4.62 -11.06 2.31
N GLU A 48 -3.89 -11.10 1.19
CA GLU A 48 -2.52 -11.61 1.20
C GLU A 48 -1.60 -10.76 2.07
N VAL A 49 -1.94 -9.51 2.25
CA VAL A 49 -1.15 -8.59 3.07
C VAL A 49 -1.79 -8.42 4.44
N ARG A 50 -3.10 -8.27 4.47
CA ARG A 50 -3.78 -7.99 5.73
C ARG A 50 -3.95 -9.23 6.59
N GLY A 51 -3.86 -10.41 6.01
CA GLY A 51 -4.03 -11.63 6.76
C GLY A 51 -5.51 -11.90 7.03
N HIS A 52 -5.77 -12.69 8.05
CA HIS A 52 -7.10 -13.15 8.32
C HIS A 52 -7.65 -12.59 9.63
N GLY A 53 -7.48 -11.37 9.88
CA GLY A 53 -8.04 -10.76 11.07
C GLY A 53 -7.15 -9.68 11.60
N VAL A 54 -7.63 -9.03 12.63
CA VAL A 54 -6.90 -7.93 13.23
C VAL A 54 -5.61 -8.47 13.84
N GLY A 55 -4.51 -7.80 13.57
CA GLY A 55 -3.22 -8.20 14.11
C GLY A 55 -2.54 -9.29 13.34
N HIS A 56 -3.09 -9.70 12.21
CA HIS A 56 -2.50 -10.76 11.41
C HIS A 56 -1.92 -10.25 10.08
N GLU A 57 -1.64 -8.97 10.02
CA GLU A 57 -1.03 -8.42 8.82
C GLU A 57 0.32 -9.08 8.57
N VAL A 58 0.60 -9.35 7.33
CA VAL A 58 1.84 -9.99 6.92
C VAL A 58 2.84 -8.92 6.54
N LEU A 59 3.95 -8.88 7.26
CA LEU A 59 5.00 -7.90 6.99
C LEU A 59 5.62 -8.18 5.62
N GLN A 60 5.59 -7.19 4.75
CA GLN A 60 6.12 -7.34 3.39
C GLN A 60 7.60 -6.99 3.37
N LEU A 61 8.40 -7.85 2.77
CA LEU A 61 9.85 -7.66 2.69
C LEU A 61 10.28 -7.53 1.24
N GLY A 62 11.38 -6.82 1.03
CA GLY A 62 12.01 -6.79 -0.28
C GLY A 62 11.22 -6.06 -1.34
N LYS A 63 10.45 -5.05 -0.98
CA LYS A 63 9.57 -4.37 -1.92
C LYS A 63 10.12 -3.04 -2.42
N ARG A 64 11.36 -2.69 -2.07
CA ARG A 64 11.93 -1.39 -2.44
C ARG A 64 11.83 -1.10 -3.94
N ASP A 65 12.06 -2.10 -4.77
CA ASP A 65 12.12 -1.90 -6.20
C ASP A 65 10.85 -2.32 -6.94
N VAL A 66 9.77 -2.55 -6.21
CA VAL A 66 8.53 -2.97 -6.85
C VAL A 66 8.02 -1.85 -7.77
N ASP A 67 7.47 -2.25 -8.88
CA ASP A 67 6.94 -1.33 -9.87
C ASP A 67 5.44 -1.54 -9.99
N ILE A 68 4.73 -0.55 -10.49
CA ILE A 68 3.34 -0.71 -10.88
C ILE A 68 3.32 -0.63 -12.39
N THR A 69 2.98 -1.74 -13.03
CA THR A 69 2.99 -1.77 -14.48
C THR A 69 1.77 -1.10 -15.07
N ARG A 70 0.65 -1.15 -14.37
CA ARG A 70 -0.54 -0.40 -14.76
C ARG A 70 -1.54 -0.41 -13.63
N ILE A 71 -2.54 0.43 -13.73
CA ILE A 71 -3.67 0.40 -12.80
C ILE A 71 -4.93 0.14 -13.59
N GLU A 72 -5.86 -0.58 -12.99
CA GLU A 72 -7.14 -0.89 -13.61
C GLU A 72 -8.25 -0.32 -12.76
N PRO A 73 -9.16 0.45 -13.34
CA PRO A 73 -10.29 0.94 -12.57
C PRO A 73 -11.24 -0.19 -12.22
N VAL A 74 -11.82 -0.12 -11.03
CA VAL A 74 -12.79 -1.09 -10.58
C VAL A 74 -14.05 -0.29 -10.24
N GLY A 75 -15.06 -0.44 -11.07
CA GLY A 75 -16.24 0.40 -10.95
C GLY A 75 -15.83 1.86 -10.98
N ASN A 76 -16.50 2.68 -10.20
CA ASN A 76 -16.12 4.07 -10.06
C ASN A 76 -15.71 4.36 -8.62
N TYR A 77 -15.19 3.36 -7.90
CA TYR A 77 -14.92 3.51 -6.49
C TYR A 77 -13.53 3.02 -6.07
N ALA A 78 -12.75 2.42 -6.98
CA ALA A 78 -11.46 1.84 -6.60
C ALA A 78 -10.57 1.68 -7.82
N ILE A 79 -9.29 1.46 -7.56
CA ILE A 79 -8.34 1.01 -8.58
C ILE A 79 -7.67 -0.26 -8.11
N ARG A 80 -7.20 -1.03 -9.07
CA ARG A 80 -6.44 -2.26 -8.81
C ARG A 80 -5.08 -2.13 -9.47
N PRO A 81 -4.04 -1.79 -8.71
CA PRO A 81 -2.70 -1.72 -9.30
C PRO A 81 -2.17 -3.12 -9.60
N ILE A 82 -1.44 -3.22 -10.70
CA ILE A 82 -0.77 -4.45 -11.08
C ILE A 82 0.70 -4.27 -10.78
N PHE A 83 1.17 -4.91 -9.72
CA PHE A 83 2.54 -4.76 -9.26
C PHE A 83 3.47 -5.73 -9.98
N SER A 84 4.72 -5.33 -10.14
CA SER A 84 5.69 -6.10 -10.90
C SER A 84 6.06 -7.44 -10.25
N ASP A 85 5.79 -7.59 -8.95
CA ASP A 85 6.05 -8.85 -8.27
C ASP A 85 4.88 -9.82 -8.37
N GLY A 86 3.90 -9.52 -9.21
CA GLY A 86 2.76 -10.40 -9.43
C GLY A 86 1.58 -10.13 -8.52
N HIS A 87 1.70 -9.22 -7.57
CA HIS A 87 0.60 -8.90 -6.67
C HIS A 87 -0.40 -8.01 -7.40
N ASP A 88 -1.63 -8.45 -7.52
CA ASP A 88 -2.65 -7.67 -8.21
C ASP A 88 -4.03 -7.81 -7.58
N SER A 89 -4.09 -8.26 -6.35
CA SER A 89 -5.37 -8.53 -5.71
C SER A 89 -5.85 -7.41 -4.79
N GLY A 90 -5.12 -6.32 -4.67
CA GLY A 90 -5.55 -5.23 -3.79
C GLY A 90 -6.43 -4.23 -4.51
N LEU A 91 -7.59 -3.95 -3.93
CA LEU A 91 -8.49 -2.94 -4.45
C LEU A 91 -8.41 -1.72 -3.54
N TYR A 92 -7.88 -0.63 -4.07
CA TYR A 92 -7.70 0.59 -3.30
C TYR A 92 -8.89 1.49 -3.56
N SER A 93 -9.82 1.51 -2.63
CA SER A 93 -10.98 2.39 -2.75
C SER A 93 -10.56 3.83 -2.53
N TRP A 94 -11.41 4.77 -2.96
CA TRP A 94 -11.06 6.19 -2.85
C TRP A 94 -10.88 6.62 -1.40
N ASP A 95 -11.72 6.13 -0.51
CA ASP A 95 -11.61 6.46 0.90
C ASP A 95 -10.35 5.84 1.51
N TYR A 96 -9.96 4.64 1.06
CA TYR A 96 -8.74 4.02 1.54
C TYR A 96 -7.51 4.80 1.07
N LEU A 97 -7.49 5.21 -0.20
CA LEU A 97 -6.38 6.02 -0.70
C LEU A 97 -6.28 7.35 0.03
N TYR A 98 -7.41 7.98 0.31
CA TYR A 98 -7.41 9.24 1.05
C TYR A 98 -6.84 9.05 2.45
N ASP A 99 -7.28 7.99 3.13
CA ASP A 99 -6.80 7.69 4.46
C ASP A 99 -5.29 7.40 4.45
N LEU A 100 -4.83 6.63 3.47
CA LEU A 100 -3.39 6.38 3.34
C LEU A 100 -2.63 7.68 3.15
N GLY A 101 -3.19 8.59 2.36
CA GLY A 101 -2.53 9.87 2.13
C GLY A 101 -2.41 10.71 3.39
N GLU A 102 -3.46 10.74 4.19
CA GLU A 102 -3.45 11.52 5.41
C GLU A 102 -2.53 10.91 6.46
N ARG A 103 -2.38 9.60 6.47
CA ARG A 103 -1.58 8.91 7.47
C ARG A 103 -0.26 8.41 6.92
N ARG A 104 0.13 8.86 5.74
CA ARG A 104 1.28 8.29 5.01
C ARG A 104 2.55 8.25 5.85
N ASP A 105 2.91 9.37 6.45
CA ASP A 105 4.19 9.44 7.17
C ASP A 105 4.17 8.56 8.41
N ASP A 106 3.06 8.54 9.12
CA ASP A 106 2.93 7.70 10.31
C ASP A 106 2.96 6.23 9.94
N LEU A 107 2.25 5.87 8.89
CA LEU A 107 2.24 4.48 8.44
C LEU A 107 3.62 4.04 7.96
N TRP A 108 4.34 4.92 7.28
CA TRP A 108 5.67 4.60 6.80
C TRP A 108 6.64 4.39 7.95
N GLN A 109 6.60 5.26 8.96
CA GLN A 109 7.46 5.11 10.12
C GLN A 109 7.15 3.81 10.86
N THR A 110 5.87 3.48 11.00
CA THR A 110 5.48 2.23 11.62
C THR A 110 6.01 1.03 10.85
N TYR A 111 5.93 1.08 9.53
CA TYR A 111 6.45 0.00 8.69
C TYR A 111 7.96 -0.17 8.89
N LEU A 112 8.70 0.93 8.93
CA LEU A 112 10.15 0.85 9.11
C LEU A 112 10.50 0.29 10.48
N LEU A 113 9.74 0.63 11.51
CA LEU A 113 9.97 0.07 12.83
C LEU A 113 9.68 -1.43 12.84
N CYS A 114 8.63 -1.86 12.16
CA CYS A 114 8.32 -3.28 12.06
C CYS A 114 9.42 -4.05 11.35
N LEU A 115 9.99 -3.48 10.31
CA LEU A 115 11.10 -4.11 9.62
C LEU A 115 12.29 -4.26 10.55
N ALA A 116 12.61 -3.22 11.30
CA ALA A 116 13.74 -3.27 12.21
C ALA A 116 13.53 -4.33 13.29
N GLU A 117 12.33 -4.40 13.84
CA GLU A 117 12.03 -5.38 14.88
C GLU A 117 12.09 -6.81 14.37
N ALA A 118 11.70 -7.00 13.12
CA ALA A 118 11.70 -8.33 12.53
C ALA A 118 13.02 -8.72 11.89
N GLY A 119 13.97 -7.78 11.85
CA GLY A 119 15.23 -8.04 11.16
C GLY A 119 15.07 -8.14 9.65
N GLY A 120 14.02 -7.53 9.11
CA GLY A 120 13.74 -7.59 7.68
C GLY A 120 14.38 -6.47 6.91
N SER A 121 14.27 -6.54 5.61
CA SER A 121 14.86 -5.54 4.72
C SER A 121 13.88 -5.17 3.62
N ARG A 122 13.95 -3.93 3.18
CA ARG A 122 13.22 -3.46 2.01
C ARG A 122 13.90 -3.89 0.72
N ASP A 123 15.17 -4.22 0.80
CA ASP A 123 15.98 -4.48 -0.38
C ASP A 123 15.80 -5.95 -0.79
N PRO A 124 15.36 -6.24 -2.00
CA PRO A 124 15.20 -7.63 -2.43
C PRO A 124 16.49 -8.41 -2.41
N ALA A 125 17.64 -7.75 -2.58
CA ALA A 125 18.91 -8.43 -2.56
C ALA A 125 19.30 -8.92 -1.16
N ASP A 126 18.69 -8.36 -0.13
CA ASP A 126 18.98 -8.72 1.25
C ASP A 126 17.96 -9.67 1.86
N LEU A 127 17.07 -10.23 1.03
CA LEU A 127 16.05 -11.10 1.58
C LEU A 127 16.69 -12.36 2.16
N PRO A 128 16.30 -12.73 3.36
CA PRO A 128 16.80 -13.99 3.91
C PRO A 128 16.16 -15.15 3.20
N PRO A 129 16.67 -16.36 3.39
CA PRO A 129 15.98 -17.52 2.84
C PRO A 129 14.58 -17.58 3.43
N PRO A 130 13.69 -18.30 2.77
CA PRO A 130 12.32 -18.37 3.23
C PRO A 130 12.28 -18.76 4.68
N ALA A 131 11.71 -17.94 5.47
CA ALA A 131 11.70 -18.15 6.87
C ALA A 131 10.30 -18.36 7.33
N PRO A 132 10.14 -18.82 8.51
CA PRO A 132 8.83 -18.90 9.09
C PRO A 132 8.25 -17.52 9.12
N LYS A 133 7.00 -17.45 8.95
CA LYS A 133 6.39 -16.26 8.85
C LYS A 133 6.63 -15.45 10.01
N ALA A 134 6.83 -14.29 9.81
CA ALA A 134 6.86 -13.36 10.85
C ALA A 134 5.47 -13.06 11.23
N GLY A 135 5.22 -12.87 12.42
CA GLY A 135 3.94 -12.39 12.83
C GLY A 135 3.74 -10.98 12.33
N GLY A 136 2.55 -10.53 12.32
CA GLY A 136 2.28 -9.16 12.01
C GLY A 136 2.84 -8.29 13.09
N CYS A 137 3.30 -7.11 12.75
CA CYS A 137 3.88 -6.29 13.76
C CYS A 137 2.92 -5.27 14.31
N GLY A 138 1.80 -5.06 13.71
CA GLY A 138 0.87 -4.08 14.22
C GLY A 138 0.20 -4.45 15.51
N HIS A 139 0.35 -5.65 15.99
CA HIS A 139 -0.33 -6.08 17.17
C HIS A 139 0.57 -6.28 18.34
N HIS A 140 1.71 -5.72 18.28
CA HIS A 140 2.60 -5.90 19.31
C HIS A 140 2.37 -4.97 20.34
N HIS A 141 1.48 -4.58 20.69
CA HIS A 141 1.41 -3.67 21.76
C HIS A 141 0.23 -3.86 22.61
#